data_c9038ae0f6e6d5b9623abff0edb00db2
#
_entry.id   c9038ae0f6e6d5b9623abff0edb00db2
#
_cell.length_a   1.000
_cell.length_b   1.000
_cell.length_c   1.000
_cell.angle_alpha   90.00
_cell.angle_beta   90.00
_cell.angle_gamma   90.00
#
_symmetry.space_group_name_H-M   'P 1'
#
loop_
_entity.id
_entity.type
_entity.pdbx_description
1 polymer ?
#
loop_
_entity_poly.entity_id
_entity_poly.type
_entity_poly.pdbx_seq_one_letter_code
_entity_poly.pdbx_strand_id
1 'polypeptide(L)'
;MIPVRETTAGVSFRIRVVPRASRCGPAGIQEDAWRLRITAPPVEGKANEACIELLAELLGVKRAQVTIIAGLASRTKTIAVKGARATDIAARIAALQNCKF
;
A
#
# COMPACT_ATOMS: atom_id res chain seq x y z
N MET A 1 3.26 -4.69 13.42
CA MET A 1 2.42 -3.73 12.67
C MET A 1 3.28 -2.60 12.09
N ILE A 2 2.99 -2.17 10.89
CA ILE A 2 3.74 -1.07 10.29
C ILE A 2 3.35 0.27 10.93
N PRO A 3 4.28 1.23 10.99
CA PRO A 3 3.93 2.58 11.43
C PRO A 3 3.01 3.26 10.41
N VAL A 4 1.88 3.76 10.89
CA VAL A 4 0.99 4.60 10.10
C VAL A 4 1.03 5.98 10.71
N ARG A 5 1.56 6.95 9.97
CA ARG A 5 1.72 8.33 10.46
C ARG A 5 0.56 9.20 10.02
N GLU A 6 0.07 10.01 10.93
CA GLU A 6 -0.89 11.04 10.56
C GLU A 6 -0.17 12.24 9.97
N THR A 7 -0.76 12.78 8.91
CA THR A 7 -0.29 13.99 8.24
C THR A 7 -1.43 15.01 8.23
N THR A 8 -1.14 16.22 7.82
CA THR A 8 -2.17 17.27 7.74
C THR A 8 -3.30 16.93 6.76
N ALA A 9 -3.01 16.11 5.75
CA ALA A 9 -3.98 15.74 4.71
C ALA A 9 -4.60 14.35 4.93
N GLY A 10 -4.00 13.51 5.76
CA GLY A 10 -4.46 12.14 5.97
C GLY A 10 -3.42 11.30 6.69
N VAL A 11 -2.98 10.22 6.08
CA VAL A 11 -1.98 9.31 6.67
C VAL A 11 -0.89 8.95 5.66
N SER A 12 0.24 8.46 6.16
CA SER A 12 1.29 7.88 5.32
C SER A 12 1.84 6.61 5.95
N PHE A 13 2.27 5.68 5.09
CA PHE A 13 2.90 4.43 5.52
C PHE A 13 3.75 3.88 4.38
N ARG A 14 4.58 2.88 4.69
CA ARG A 14 5.46 2.25 3.70
C ARG A 14 4.88 0.95 3.20
N ILE A 15 5.10 0.70 1.92
CA ILE A 15 4.84 -0.61 1.31
C ILE A 15 6.10 -1.11 0.64
N ARG A 16 6.17 -2.43 0.46
CA ARG A 16 7.21 -3.07 -0.35
C ARG A 16 6.54 -3.90 -1.43
N VAL A 17 6.85 -3.60 -2.67
CA VAL A 17 6.25 -4.26 -3.82
C VAL A 17 6.97 -5.57 -4.08
N VAL A 18 6.19 -6.65 -4.27
CA VAL A 18 6.69 -7.93 -4.75
C VAL A 18 6.18 -8.09 -6.18
N PRO A 19 7.00 -7.75 -7.20
CA PRO A 19 6.54 -7.74 -8.58
C PRO A 19 6.47 -9.16 -9.16
N ARG A 20 5.78 -9.28 -10.31
CA ARG A 20 5.66 -10.54 -11.05
C ARG A 20 5.05 -11.66 -10.23
N ALA A 21 4.21 -11.33 -9.29
CA ALA A 21 3.49 -12.32 -8.51
C ALA A 21 2.40 -12.98 -9.37
N SER A 22 1.97 -14.16 -8.98
CA SER A 22 0.89 -14.86 -9.69
C SER A 22 -0.47 -14.22 -9.45
N ARG A 23 -0.62 -13.47 -8.37
CA ARG A 23 -1.84 -12.70 -8.07
C ARG A 23 -1.51 -11.51 -7.19
N CYS A 24 -2.35 -10.49 -7.26
CA CYS A 24 -2.22 -9.31 -6.41
C CYS A 24 -2.80 -9.59 -5.03
N GLY A 25 -2.20 -8.99 -4.00
CA GLY A 25 -2.71 -9.10 -2.64
C GLY A 25 -1.66 -8.79 -1.60
N PRO A 26 -2.07 -8.71 -0.33
CA PRO A 26 -1.12 -8.51 0.77
C PRO A 26 -0.26 -9.74 0.99
N ALA A 27 0.98 -9.53 1.37
CA ALA A 27 1.99 -10.58 1.54
C ALA A 27 2.68 -10.52 2.91
N GLY A 28 2.05 -9.91 3.90
CA GLY A 28 2.60 -9.79 5.24
C GLY A 28 3.38 -8.50 5.45
N ILE A 29 4.02 -8.41 6.60
CA ILE A 29 4.80 -7.25 7.00
C ILE A 29 6.26 -7.66 7.09
N GLN A 30 7.15 -6.85 6.52
CA GLN A 30 8.59 -7.06 6.61
C GLN A 30 9.21 -5.74 7.05
N GLU A 31 9.87 -5.75 8.20
CA GLU A 31 10.40 -4.54 8.83
C GLU A 31 9.26 -3.55 9.05
N ASP A 32 9.38 -2.34 8.54
CA ASP A 32 8.37 -1.30 8.71
C ASP A 32 7.49 -1.12 7.46
N ALA A 33 7.47 -2.12 6.58
CA ALA A 33 6.73 -2.03 5.32
C ALA A 33 5.71 -3.15 5.17
N TRP A 34 4.57 -2.80 4.60
CA TRP A 34 3.53 -3.75 4.24
C TRP A 34 3.83 -4.30 2.84
N ARG A 35 4.10 -5.60 2.76
CA ARG A 35 4.41 -6.23 1.48
C ARG A 35 3.15 -6.44 0.67
N LEU A 36 3.19 -6.04 -0.60
CA LEU A 36 2.09 -6.20 -1.54
C LEU A 36 2.57 -6.94 -2.78
N ARG A 37 1.89 -8.01 -3.14
CA ARG A 37 2.14 -8.73 -4.39
C ARG A 37 1.44 -8.01 -5.53
N ILE A 38 2.17 -7.77 -6.60
CA ILE A 38 1.67 -7.10 -7.80
C ILE A 38 1.98 -7.98 -9.00
N THR A 39 0.99 -8.26 -9.84
CA THR A 39 1.17 -9.05 -11.05
C THR A 39 1.81 -8.25 -12.18
N ALA A 40 1.70 -6.92 -12.14
CA ALA A 40 2.27 -6.06 -13.16
C ALA A 40 3.79 -6.21 -13.22
N PRO A 41 4.42 -6.06 -14.40
CA PRO A 41 5.87 -6.05 -14.50
C PRO A 41 6.44 -4.84 -13.75
N PRO A 42 7.71 -4.93 -13.26
CA PRO A 42 8.32 -3.82 -12.52
C PRO A 42 8.74 -2.68 -13.44
N VAL A 43 7.84 -2.26 -14.29
CA VAL A 43 8.02 -1.13 -15.21
C VAL A 43 7.43 0.09 -14.52
N GLU A 44 8.21 1.16 -14.50
CA GLU A 44 7.79 2.44 -13.92
C GLU A 44 6.46 2.88 -14.54
N GLY A 45 5.58 3.39 -13.72
CA GLY A 45 4.25 3.78 -14.14
C GLY A 45 3.23 2.66 -13.99
N LYS A 46 3.43 1.53 -14.62
CA LYS A 46 2.48 0.40 -14.55
C LYS A 46 2.44 -0.22 -13.16
N ALA A 47 3.60 -0.45 -12.55
CA ALA A 47 3.66 -0.97 -11.19
C ALA A 47 3.08 0.03 -10.19
N ASN A 48 3.33 1.32 -10.40
CA ASN A 48 2.80 2.37 -9.52
C ASN A 48 1.28 2.44 -9.61
N GLU A 49 0.73 2.39 -10.82
CA GLU A 49 -0.73 2.36 -11.01
C GLU A 49 -1.35 1.13 -10.36
N ALA A 50 -0.75 -0.03 -10.55
CA ALA A 50 -1.22 -1.27 -9.95
C ALA A 50 -1.22 -1.21 -8.42
N CYS A 51 -0.19 -0.61 -7.82
CA CYS A 51 -0.13 -0.39 -6.38
C CYS A 51 -1.26 0.50 -5.89
N ILE A 52 -1.51 1.60 -6.59
CA ILE A 52 -2.56 2.55 -6.22
C ILE A 52 -3.93 1.87 -6.29
N GLU A 53 -4.20 1.14 -7.37
CA GLU A 53 -5.47 0.42 -7.53
C GLU A 53 -5.67 -0.62 -6.43
N LEU A 54 -4.64 -1.42 -6.16
CA LEU A 54 -4.71 -2.45 -5.13
C LEU A 54 -4.94 -1.83 -3.74
N LEU A 55 -4.20 -0.78 -3.41
CA LEU A 55 -4.34 -0.11 -2.12
C LEU A 55 -5.73 0.51 -1.95
N ALA A 56 -6.25 1.16 -2.98
CA ALA A 56 -7.58 1.74 -2.93
C ALA A 56 -8.64 0.66 -2.66
N GLU A 57 -8.51 -0.48 -3.30
CA GLU A 57 -9.41 -1.60 -3.10
C GLU A 57 -9.28 -2.20 -1.70
N LEU A 58 -8.04 -2.49 -1.26
CA LEU A 58 -7.79 -3.10 0.04
C LEU A 58 -8.19 -2.19 1.21
N LEU A 59 -7.98 -0.89 1.07
CA LEU A 59 -8.27 0.08 2.12
C LEU A 59 -9.70 0.63 2.04
N GLY A 60 -10.41 0.34 0.97
CA GLY A 60 -11.78 0.82 0.79
C GLY A 60 -11.86 2.33 0.56
N VAL A 61 -10.87 2.90 -0.11
CA VAL A 61 -10.81 4.33 -0.44
C VAL A 61 -10.77 4.52 -1.94
N LYS A 62 -10.91 5.76 -2.39
CA LYS A 62 -10.86 6.09 -3.82
C LYS A 62 -9.41 6.17 -4.30
N ARG A 63 -9.17 5.82 -5.56
CA ARG A 63 -7.84 5.94 -6.18
C ARG A 63 -7.27 7.35 -6.03
N ALA A 64 -8.10 8.35 -6.19
CA ALA A 64 -7.68 9.75 -6.06
C ALA A 64 -7.15 10.11 -4.68
N GLN A 65 -7.49 9.32 -3.66
CA GLN A 65 -7.01 9.52 -2.30
C GLN A 65 -5.63 8.92 -2.06
N VAL A 66 -5.17 8.00 -2.92
CA VAL A 66 -3.91 7.27 -2.76
C VAL A 66 -2.84 7.89 -3.64
N THR A 67 -1.71 8.23 -3.06
CA THR A 67 -0.57 8.83 -3.77
C THR A 67 0.73 8.18 -3.30
N ILE A 68 1.64 7.95 -4.24
CA ILE A 68 3.00 7.52 -3.92
C ILE A 68 3.84 8.78 -3.76
N ILE A 69 4.31 9.06 -2.56
CA ILE A 69 5.05 10.30 -2.25
C ILE A 69 6.56 10.11 -2.23
N ALA A 70 7.04 8.87 -2.23
CA ALA A 70 8.48 8.58 -2.28
C ALA A 70 8.68 7.18 -2.84
N GLY A 71 9.84 6.95 -3.44
CA GLY A 71 10.22 5.63 -3.95
C GLY A 71 9.53 5.24 -5.25
N LEU A 72 9.26 6.20 -6.15
CA LEU A 72 8.56 5.92 -7.41
C LEU A 72 9.25 4.84 -8.25
N ALA A 73 10.58 4.81 -8.26
CA ALA A 73 11.36 3.82 -9.00
C ALA A 73 11.89 2.69 -8.10
N SER A 74 11.48 2.65 -6.85
CA SER A 74 11.95 1.66 -5.86
C SER A 74 10.86 0.64 -5.55
N ARG A 75 11.25 -0.54 -5.07
CA ARG A 75 10.32 -1.54 -4.56
C ARG A 75 9.71 -1.11 -3.22
N THR A 76 10.45 -0.32 -2.45
CA THR A 76 9.94 0.26 -1.20
C THR A 76 9.40 1.64 -1.50
N LYS A 77 8.11 1.84 -1.27
CA LYS A 77 7.41 3.08 -1.59
C LYS A 77 6.72 3.63 -0.35
N THR A 78 6.65 4.94 -0.25
CA THR A 78 5.87 5.61 0.79
C THR A 78 4.55 6.06 0.18
N ILE A 79 3.46 5.68 0.83
CA ILE A 79 2.10 5.93 0.38
C ILE A 79 1.46 6.98 1.26
N ALA A 80 0.76 7.92 0.65
CA ALA A 80 -0.10 8.85 1.36
C ALA A 80 -1.56 8.56 0.99
N VAL A 81 -2.44 8.54 1.97
CA VAL A 81 -3.88 8.38 1.77
C VAL A 81 -4.58 9.60 2.33
N LYS A 82 -5.15 10.37 1.44
CA LYS A 82 -5.80 11.63 1.75
C LYS A 82 -7.15 11.39 2.43
N GLY A 83 -7.43 12.16 3.48
CA GLY A 83 -8.72 12.09 4.16
C GLY A 83 -8.93 10.85 5.04
N ALA A 84 -7.89 10.06 5.27
CA ALA A 84 -7.97 8.87 6.11
C ALA A 84 -7.41 9.14 7.50
N ARG A 85 -7.81 8.33 8.48
CA ARG A 85 -7.29 8.37 9.84
C ARG A 85 -6.34 7.20 10.08
N ALA A 86 -5.29 7.44 10.86
CA ALA A 86 -4.30 6.41 11.17
C ALA A 86 -4.94 5.17 11.83
N THR A 87 -5.88 5.38 12.74
CA THR A 87 -6.56 4.27 13.42
C THR A 87 -7.36 3.40 12.44
N ASP A 88 -8.04 4.02 11.49
CA ASP A 88 -8.84 3.28 10.50
C ASP A 88 -7.95 2.49 9.56
N ILE A 89 -6.88 3.09 9.07
CA ILE A 89 -5.93 2.44 8.16
C ILE A 89 -5.20 1.31 8.89
N ALA A 90 -4.74 1.55 10.10
CA ALA A 90 -4.06 0.53 10.90
C ALA A 90 -4.96 -0.66 11.17
N ALA A 91 -6.23 -0.42 11.53
CA ALA A 91 -7.21 -1.47 11.76
C ALA A 91 -7.48 -2.28 10.50
N ARG A 92 -7.58 -1.61 9.36
CA ARG A 92 -7.80 -2.28 8.08
C ARG A 92 -6.62 -3.17 7.68
N ILE A 93 -5.40 -2.67 7.83
CA ILE A 93 -4.19 -3.44 7.57
C ILE A 93 -4.13 -4.65 8.48
N ALA A 94 -4.40 -4.49 9.77
CA ALA A 94 -4.41 -5.58 10.73
C ALA A 94 -5.44 -6.65 10.35
N ALA A 95 -6.64 -6.24 9.95
CA ALA A 95 -7.69 -7.17 9.51
C ALA A 95 -7.25 -7.97 8.28
N LEU A 96 -6.58 -7.32 7.32
CA LEU A 96 -6.11 -7.98 6.10
C LEU A 96 -4.97 -8.95 6.37
N GLN A 97 -4.15 -8.72 7.42
CA GLN A 97 -3.10 -9.66 7.80
C GLN A 97 -3.65 -10.96 8.34
N ASN A 98 -4.85 -10.95 8.90
CA ASN A 98 -5.50 -12.14 9.46
C ASN A 98 -6.31 -12.91 8.43
N CYS A 99 -6.42 -12.39 7.20
CA CYS A 99 -7.11 -13.07 6.11
C CYS A 99 -6.16 -13.97 5.34
N LYS A 100 -6.66 -15.12 4.88
CA LYS A 100 -5.90 -15.98 3.97
C LYS A 100 -6.26 -15.62 2.53
N PHE A 101 -5.24 -15.39 1.75
CA PHE A 101 -5.39 -15.07 0.33
C PHE A 101 -4.75 -16.13 -0.55
#